data_26fa79f5a5ad879bffc38d5014abac06
#
_entry.id   26fa79f5a5ad879bffc38d5014abac06
#
_cell.length_a   1.000
_cell.length_b   1.000
_cell.length_c   1.000
_cell.angle_alpha   90.00
_cell.angle_beta   90.00
_cell.angle_gamma   90.00
#
_symmetry.space_group_name_H-M   'P 1'
#
loop_
_entity.id
_entity.type
_entity.pdbx_description
1 polymer ?
#
loop_
_entity_poly.entity_id
_entity_poly.type
_entity_poly.pdbx_seq_one_letter_code
_entity_poly.pdbx_strand_id
1 'polypeptide(L)'
;MHNVEMNLKTGEQVYKTTLSNGLKVFVCPKVGYTKKVGMYGTIYGSIDNDFIDITTGERLKVEDGIAHFLEHKLFEQEGDNALDVFAKMGVSSNAYTSFDHTVYFFETSSKFEECVDKLLDFVSTPYFTDQNVEKEKGIIAQELKMYEDEPNSVAYYNVLRAMYNNFPLNVDIGGTVESVYKIDKEALYSCYNTFYNPANMFVIIIGDVDVENTIKHVDNFFKSRQQTKSGEVERFIKTEPKEIAKKEIEKKLDVYMPYICMGFKHEKHEGKDNIKNTLIVDLINDICFSSLSKFYEEMYNSQIITEPMQITYESGADFAHTILFAVSKKYKECEEKINEYLEKIRKEGVDRELFEIAKNKKIGEMIYDSESVMQIHRTIIDSLIQKTDVFEEANIVEQITKQDVDNFIIEYLKEECCQLS
;
A
#
# COMPACT_ATOMS: atom_id res chain seq x y z
N MET A 1 8.50 -1.87 -28.76
CA MET A 1 7.87 -3.20 -28.59
C MET A 1 7.28 -3.21 -27.18
N HIS A 2 6.01 -3.60 -27.05
CA HIS A 2 5.37 -3.75 -25.74
C HIS A 2 5.52 -5.19 -25.28
N ASN A 3 5.82 -5.38 -24.00
CA ASN A 3 5.67 -6.69 -23.37
C ASN A 3 4.19 -6.84 -23.00
N VAL A 4 3.61 -7.99 -23.30
CA VAL A 4 2.23 -8.33 -22.93
C VAL A 4 2.28 -9.42 -21.88
N GLU A 5 1.70 -9.14 -20.73
CA GLU A 5 1.47 -10.13 -19.68
C GLU A 5 -0.02 -10.52 -19.71
N MET A 6 -0.30 -11.80 -19.63
CA MET A 6 -1.67 -12.33 -19.74
C MET A 6 -2.01 -13.20 -18.53
N ASN A 7 -3.15 -12.94 -17.93
CA ASN A 7 -3.75 -13.85 -16.97
C ASN A 7 -4.32 -15.06 -17.72
N LEU A 8 -3.71 -16.23 -17.54
CA LEU A 8 -4.10 -17.44 -18.23
C LEU A 8 -5.49 -17.97 -17.85
N LYS A 9 -6.07 -17.53 -16.73
CA LYS A 9 -7.40 -17.95 -16.26
C LYS A 9 -8.51 -17.08 -16.80
N THR A 10 -8.29 -15.77 -16.83
CA THR A 10 -9.32 -14.78 -17.21
C THR A 10 -9.13 -14.25 -18.62
N GLY A 11 -7.95 -14.43 -19.20
CA GLY A 11 -7.58 -13.91 -20.52
C GLY A 11 -7.26 -12.41 -20.51
N GLU A 12 -7.20 -11.79 -19.35
CA GLU A 12 -6.84 -10.37 -19.23
C GLU A 12 -5.40 -10.11 -19.63
N GLN A 13 -5.19 -8.97 -20.24
CA GLN A 13 -3.89 -8.57 -20.76
C GLN A 13 -3.47 -7.21 -20.20
N VAL A 14 -2.24 -7.13 -19.75
CA VAL A 14 -1.59 -5.87 -19.39
C VAL A 14 -0.41 -5.65 -20.34
N TYR A 15 -0.45 -4.53 -21.04
CA TYR A 15 0.59 -4.09 -21.94
C TYR A 15 1.56 -3.17 -21.19
N LYS A 16 2.83 -3.58 -21.11
CA LYS A 16 3.88 -2.88 -20.38
C LYS A 16 4.92 -2.33 -21.34
N THR A 17 5.28 -1.07 -21.19
CA THR A 17 6.39 -0.46 -21.92
C THR A 17 7.17 0.50 -21.04
N THR A 18 8.45 0.70 -21.35
CA THR A 18 9.27 1.76 -20.75
C THR A 18 9.56 2.79 -21.83
N LEU A 19 9.21 4.03 -21.58
CA LEU A 19 9.47 5.14 -22.50
C LEU A 19 10.96 5.52 -22.50
N SER A 20 11.39 6.31 -23.47
CA SER A 20 12.79 6.72 -23.63
C SER A 20 13.35 7.52 -22.44
N ASN A 21 12.48 8.17 -21.65
CA ASN A 21 12.82 8.89 -20.44
C ASN A 21 12.85 8.01 -19.17
N GLY A 22 12.57 6.71 -19.31
CA GLY A 22 12.54 5.75 -18.18
C GLY A 22 11.17 5.50 -17.58
N LEU A 23 10.12 6.28 -17.93
CA LEU A 23 8.77 6.12 -17.41
C LEU A 23 8.18 4.77 -17.80
N LYS A 24 7.65 4.05 -16.83
CA LYS A 24 6.94 2.79 -17.07
C LYS A 24 5.47 3.06 -17.32
N VAL A 25 4.93 2.51 -18.42
CA VAL A 25 3.53 2.68 -18.79
C VAL A 25 2.86 1.31 -18.88
N PHE A 26 1.74 1.17 -18.19
CA PHE A 26 0.90 -0.02 -18.17
C PHE A 26 -0.47 0.33 -18.74
N VAL A 27 -0.94 -0.46 -19.69
CA VAL A 27 -2.27 -0.32 -20.26
C VAL A 27 -3.01 -1.64 -20.16
N CYS A 28 -4.14 -1.65 -19.46
CA CYS A 28 -5.05 -2.79 -19.36
C CYS A 28 -6.33 -2.47 -20.13
N PRO A 29 -6.47 -2.94 -21.37
CA PRO A 29 -7.68 -2.70 -22.16
C PRO A 29 -8.85 -3.52 -21.64
N LYS A 30 -9.98 -2.87 -21.36
CA LYS A 30 -11.24 -3.47 -20.89
C LYS A 30 -12.37 -3.11 -21.86
N VAL A 31 -12.48 -3.90 -22.91
CA VAL A 31 -13.46 -3.65 -23.98
C VAL A 31 -14.89 -3.60 -23.43
N GLY A 32 -15.62 -2.52 -23.75
CA GLY A 32 -17.01 -2.31 -23.34
C GLY A 32 -17.17 -1.70 -21.93
N TYR A 33 -16.10 -1.45 -21.20
CA TYR A 33 -16.18 -0.76 -19.91
C TYR A 33 -16.41 0.73 -20.11
N THR A 34 -17.50 1.25 -19.53
CA THR A 34 -17.81 2.67 -19.58
C THR A 34 -16.82 3.49 -18.73
N LYS A 35 -16.44 2.97 -17.57
CA LYS A 35 -15.51 3.63 -16.65
C LYS A 35 -14.08 3.39 -17.12
N LYS A 36 -13.30 4.47 -17.14
CA LYS A 36 -11.86 4.46 -17.42
C LYS A 36 -11.12 5.11 -16.26
N VAL A 37 -9.94 4.57 -15.95
CA VAL A 37 -9.09 5.06 -14.88
C VAL A 37 -7.71 5.38 -15.42
N GLY A 38 -7.18 6.52 -15.01
CA GLY A 38 -5.79 6.90 -15.24
C GLY A 38 -5.10 7.15 -13.91
N MET A 39 -3.91 6.59 -13.75
CA MET A 39 -3.06 6.74 -12.57
C MET A 39 -1.66 7.18 -12.97
N TYR A 40 -1.08 8.07 -12.19
CA TYR A 40 0.31 8.49 -12.31
C TYR A 40 0.94 8.46 -10.92
N GLY A 41 1.90 7.57 -10.71
CA GLY A 41 2.48 7.33 -9.42
C GLY A 41 4.00 7.37 -9.43
N THR A 42 4.56 7.45 -8.25
CA THR A 42 6.00 7.39 -7.97
C THR A 42 6.31 6.33 -6.94
N ILE A 43 7.44 5.65 -7.06
CA ILE A 43 7.99 4.78 -6.02
C ILE A 43 8.67 5.67 -4.98
N TYR A 44 7.85 6.32 -4.17
CA TYR A 44 8.21 7.23 -3.10
C TYR A 44 7.12 7.27 -2.06
N GLY A 45 7.43 6.91 -0.84
CA GLY A 45 6.50 6.88 0.27
C GLY A 45 7.10 7.39 1.57
N SER A 46 6.40 7.16 2.68
CA SER A 46 6.77 7.72 3.98
C SER A 46 8.07 7.15 4.57
N ILE A 47 8.56 6.02 4.06
CA ILE A 47 9.84 5.42 4.52
C ILE A 47 11.07 6.02 3.83
N ASP A 48 10.90 6.78 2.76
CA ASP A 48 11.97 7.32 1.91
C ASP A 48 12.47 8.68 2.40
N ASN A 49 12.88 8.79 3.65
CA ASN A 49 13.31 10.06 4.26
C ASN A 49 14.83 10.25 4.41
N ASP A 50 15.65 9.36 3.80
CA ASP A 50 17.12 9.45 3.79
C ASP A 50 17.64 8.94 2.42
N PHE A 51 18.15 9.85 1.58
CA PHE A 51 18.47 9.57 0.18
C PHE A 51 19.55 10.50 -0.37
N ILE A 52 20.05 10.21 -1.59
CA ILE A 52 20.88 11.14 -2.35
C ILE A 52 19.99 12.05 -3.19
N ASP A 53 20.04 13.35 -2.96
CA ASP A 53 19.40 14.35 -3.81
C ASP A 53 20.00 14.31 -5.21
N ILE A 54 19.21 13.94 -6.21
CA ILE A 54 19.67 13.74 -7.59
C ILE A 54 20.19 15.03 -8.24
N THR A 55 19.79 16.19 -7.73
CA THR A 55 20.20 17.50 -8.26
C THR A 55 21.55 17.95 -7.74
N THR A 56 21.83 17.73 -6.45
CA THR A 56 23.07 18.14 -5.78
C THR A 56 24.10 17.02 -5.69
N GLY A 57 23.67 15.76 -5.66
CA GLY A 57 24.50 14.59 -5.40
C GLY A 57 24.87 14.44 -3.91
N GLU A 58 24.25 15.21 -3.02
CA GLU A 58 24.49 15.14 -1.59
C GLU A 58 23.43 14.27 -0.89
N ARG A 59 23.83 13.62 0.20
CA ARG A 59 22.90 12.89 1.04
C ARG A 59 22.03 13.85 1.83
N LEU A 60 20.74 13.69 1.69
CA LEU A 60 19.73 14.49 2.37
C LEU A 60 18.88 13.60 3.27
N LYS A 61 18.61 14.09 4.48
CA LYS A 61 17.65 13.52 5.39
C LYS A 61 16.55 14.54 5.64
N VAL A 62 15.30 14.12 5.41
CA VAL A 62 14.11 14.98 5.50
C VAL A 62 13.21 14.57 6.67
N GLU A 63 12.25 15.42 7.00
CA GLU A 63 11.30 15.21 8.08
C GLU A 63 10.26 14.13 7.71
N ASP A 64 9.80 13.38 8.72
CA ASP A 64 8.72 12.41 8.55
C ASP A 64 7.43 13.11 8.10
N GLY A 65 6.67 12.47 7.21
CA GLY A 65 5.43 13.00 6.64
C GLY A 65 5.62 13.82 5.36
N ILE A 66 6.85 14.06 4.89
CA ILE A 66 7.10 14.92 3.71
C ILE A 66 6.53 14.30 2.41
N ALA A 67 6.45 12.98 2.27
CA ALA A 67 5.84 12.32 1.12
C ALA A 67 4.34 12.62 1.04
N HIS A 68 3.63 12.50 2.16
CA HIS A 68 2.22 12.86 2.27
C HIS A 68 1.99 14.37 2.08
N PHE A 69 2.89 15.20 2.62
CA PHE A 69 2.84 16.64 2.38
C PHE A 69 2.95 16.97 0.89
N LEU A 70 3.85 16.31 0.16
CA LEU A 70 3.97 16.47 -1.30
C LEU A 70 2.70 16.05 -2.03
N GLU A 71 2.04 14.96 -1.59
CA GLU A 71 0.77 14.53 -2.17
C GLU A 71 -0.26 15.65 -2.13
N HIS A 72 -0.48 16.26 -0.97
CA HIS A 72 -1.38 17.40 -0.80
C HIS A 72 -0.98 18.58 -1.71
N LYS A 73 0.31 18.91 -1.73
CA LYS A 73 0.79 20.11 -2.42
C LYS A 73 0.74 20.05 -3.94
N LEU A 74 0.82 18.87 -4.53
CA LEU A 74 0.79 18.77 -6.00
C LEU A 74 -0.57 19.11 -6.59
N PHE A 75 -1.67 18.97 -5.86
CA PHE A 75 -2.98 19.43 -6.33
C PHE A 75 -3.08 20.96 -6.45
N GLU A 76 -2.31 21.72 -5.67
CA GLU A 76 -2.30 23.17 -5.74
C GLU A 76 -1.36 23.64 -6.86
N GLN A 77 -1.91 24.36 -7.82
CA GLN A 77 -1.22 24.89 -8.98
C GLN A 77 -1.21 26.42 -8.93
N GLU A 78 -0.41 27.07 -9.76
CA GLU A 78 -0.43 28.53 -9.86
C GLU A 78 -1.80 29.02 -10.35
N GLY A 79 -2.58 29.62 -9.43
CA GLY A 79 -3.88 30.20 -9.73
C GLY A 79 -5.06 29.22 -9.82
N ASP A 80 -4.86 27.91 -9.62
CA ASP A 80 -5.92 26.89 -9.70
C ASP A 80 -5.63 25.70 -8.73
N ASN A 81 -6.60 24.80 -8.62
CA ASN A 81 -6.46 23.52 -7.91
C ASN A 81 -6.90 22.39 -8.83
N ALA A 82 -6.06 21.36 -8.97
CA ALA A 82 -6.34 20.26 -9.89
C ALA A 82 -7.64 19.50 -9.54
N LEU A 83 -7.98 19.35 -8.25
CA LEU A 83 -9.25 18.73 -7.83
C LEU A 83 -10.46 19.54 -8.33
N ASP A 84 -10.39 20.88 -8.25
CA ASP A 84 -11.46 21.75 -8.75
C ASP A 84 -11.61 21.65 -10.27
N VAL A 85 -10.51 21.48 -10.99
CA VAL A 85 -10.54 21.28 -12.45
C VAL A 85 -11.23 19.96 -12.79
N PHE A 86 -10.86 18.86 -12.15
CA PHE A 86 -11.51 17.56 -12.33
C PHE A 86 -13.00 17.62 -11.94
N ALA A 87 -13.34 18.26 -10.84
CA ALA A 87 -14.74 18.44 -10.42
C ALA A 87 -15.57 19.21 -11.46
N LYS A 88 -15.04 20.28 -12.06
CA LYS A 88 -15.68 21.03 -13.15
C LYS A 88 -15.86 20.18 -14.43
N MET A 89 -14.99 19.19 -14.65
CA MET A 89 -15.10 18.22 -15.73
C MET A 89 -16.12 17.10 -15.44
N GLY A 90 -16.64 17.02 -14.22
CA GLY A 90 -17.51 15.93 -13.74
C GLY A 90 -16.76 14.62 -13.46
N VAL A 91 -15.50 14.72 -13.10
CA VAL A 91 -14.58 13.61 -12.91
C VAL A 91 -14.17 13.50 -11.44
N SER A 92 -14.15 12.27 -10.90
CA SER A 92 -13.58 11.99 -9.58
C SER A 92 -12.07 11.87 -9.68
N SER A 93 -11.35 12.61 -8.87
CA SER A 93 -9.88 12.51 -8.75
C SER A 93 -9.49 12.46 -7.28
N ASN A 94 -8.44 11.69 -6.98
CA ASN A 94 -7.90 11.55 -5.64
C ASN A 94 -6.42 11.17 -5.70
N ALA A 95 -5.78 11.08 -4.52
CA ALA A 95 -4.44 10.53 -4.37
C ALA A 95 -4.33 9.77 -3.06
N TYR A 96 -3.26 9.04 -2.89
CA TYR A 96 -2.86 8.45 -1.61
C TYR A 96 -1.35 8.25 -1.54
N THR A 97 -0.82 8.36 -0.33
CA THR A 97 0.56 8.02 0.02
C THR A 97 0.57 6.74 0.85
N SER A 98 1.43 5.80 0.45
CA SER A 98 1.73 4.57 1.19
C SER A 98 3.11 4.66 1.84
N PHE A 99 3.58 3.56 2.41
CA PHE A 99 4.94 3.49 2.96
C PHE A 99 6.02 3.62 1.89
N ASP A 100 5.80 3.10 0.67
CA ASP A 100 6.79 2.97 -0.40
C ASP A 100 6.38 3.58 -1.75
N HIS A 101 5.14 4.08 -1.88
CA HIS A 101 4.67 4.71 -3.12
C HIS A 101 3.61 5.79 -2.87
N THR A 102 3.46 6.70 -3.84
CA THR A 102 2.38 7.70 -3.88
C THR A 102 1.72 7.66 -5.25
N VAL A 103 0.40 7.70 -5.30
CA VAL A 103 -0.39 7.59 -6.54
C VAL A 103 -1.44 8.68 -6.61
N TYR A 104 -1.52 9.34 -7.76
CA TYR A 104 -2.56 10.29 -8.16
C TYR A 104 -3.42 9.62 -9.23
N PHE A 105 -4.74 9.72 -9.14
CA PHE A 105 -5.61 9.05 -10.07
C PHE A 105 -6.91 9.81 -10.33
N PHE A 106 -7.56 9.46 -11.44
CA PHE A 106 -8.90 9.86 -11.75
C PHE A 106 -9.72 8.69 -12.26
N GLU A 107 -11.04 8.78 -12.07
CA GLU A 107 -12.03 7.90 -12.69
C GLU A 107 -13.01 8.73 -13.54
N THR A 108 -13.24 8.29 -14.79
CA THR A 108 -14.14 9.00 -15.68
C THR A 108 -14.89 8.06 -16.63
N SER A 109 -16.05 8.50 -17.12
CA SER A 109 -16.78 7.89 -18.23
C SER A 109 -16.74 8.76 -19.52
N SER A 110 -16.10 9.93 -19.47
CA SER A 110 -16.02 10.87 -20.58
C SER A 110 -14.73 11.69 -20.50
N LYS A 111 -14.35 12.37 -21.58
CA LYS A 111 -13.19 13.27 -21.64
C LYS A 111 -11.87 12.63 -21.19
N PHE A 112 -11.70 11.35 -21.50
CA PHE A 112 -10.60 10.56 -20.96
C PHE A 112 -9.22 11.15 -21.28
N GLU A 113 -8.96 11.53 -22.53
CA GLU A 113 -7.67 12.10 -22.96
C GLU A 113 -7.37 13.43 -22.25
N GLU A 114 -8.38 14.31 -22.12
CA GLU A 114 -8.25 15.57 -21.36
C GLU A 114 -7.91 15.32 -19.89
N CYS A 115 -8.49 14.25 -19.30
CA CYS A 115 -8.19 13.86 -17.92
C CYS A 115 -6.76 13.30 -17.78
N VAL A 116 -6.28 12.50 -18.75
CA VAL A 116 -4.90 12.03 -18.80
C VAL A 116 -3.93 13.20 -18.87
N ASP A 117 -4.16 14.15 -19.81
CA ASP A 117 -3.32 15.33 -19.93
C ASP A 117 -3.27 16.13 -18.64
N LYS A 118 -4.42 16.36 -18.00
CA LYS A 118 -4.49 17.11 -16.74
C LYS A 118 -3.77 16.38 -15.60
N LEU A 119 -3.91 15.03 -15.49
CA LEU A 119 -3.22 14.22 -14.50
C LEU A 119 -1.70 14.32 -14.68
N LEU A 120 -1.22 14.07 -15.89
CA LEU A 120 0.20 14.16 -16.20
C LEU A 120 0.74 15.57 -15.98
N ASP A 121 -0.03 16.60 -16.29
CA ASP A 121 0.35 18.00 -16.16
C ASP A 121 0.56 18.41 -14.70
N PHE A 122 -0.46 18.24 -13.83
CA PHE A 122 -0.35 18.73 -12.46
C PHE A 122 0.67 17.96 -11.64
N VAL A 123 0.81 16.65 -11.83
CA VAL A 123 1.84 15.85 -11.13
C VAL A 123 3.25 16.21 -11.61
N SER A 124 3.40 16.64 -12.88
CA SER A 124 4.69 17.02 -13.45
C SER A 124 5.03 18.51 -13.30
N THR A 125 4.19 19.30 -12.62
CA THR A 125 4.37 20.76 -12.53
C THR A 125 4.22 21.20 -11.06
N PRO A 126 5.26 21.05 -10.22
CA PRO A 126 5.18 21.42 -8.81
C PRO A 126 5.11 22.94 -8.63
N TYR A 127 4.29 23.40 -7.69
CA TYR A 127 4.16 24.80 -7.34
C TYR A 127 4.21 24.98 -5.82
N PHE A 128 5.41 25.20 -5.27
CA PHE A 128 5.63 25.38 -3.84
C PHE A 128 6.15 26.78 -3.55
N THR A 129 5.43 27.51 -2.71
CA THR A 129 5.80 28.83 -2.18
C THR A 129 5.81 28.80 -0.67
N ASP A 130 6.54 29.70 -0.02
CA ASP A 130 6.51 29.77 1.46
C ASP A 130 5.09 29.92 2.00
N GLN A 131 4.26 30.72 1.30
CA GLN A 131 2.88 30.97 1.72
C GLN A 131 2.00 29.74 1.63
N ASN A 132 2.06 28.96 0.53
CA ASN A 132 1.20 27.80 0.37
C ASN A 132 1.67 26.59 1.18
N VAL A 133 2.98 26.48 1.41
CA VAL A 133 3.54 25.47 2.32
C VAL A 133 3.11 25.75 3.76
N GLU A 134 3.22 27.00 4.23
CA GLU A 134 2.83 27.35 5.59
C GLU A 134 1.34 27.15 5.86
N LYS A 135 0.47 27.42 4.87
CA LYS A 135 -0.97 27.14 4.94
C LYS A 135 -1.24 25.64 5.10
N GLU A 136 -0.54 24.80 4.34
CA GLU A 136 -0.77 23.34 4.32
C GLU A 136 -0.38 22.67 5.64
N LYS A 137 0.66 23.15 6.32
CA LYS A 137 1.05 22.67 7.66
C LYS A 137 -0.14 22.60 8.62
N GLY A 138 -0.97 23.64 8.62
CA GLY A 138 -2.15 23.71 9.47
C GLY A 138 -3.23 22.68 9.12
N ILE A 139 -3.40 22.39 7.83
CA ILE A 139 -4.37 21.43 7.32
C ILE A 139 -3.93 20.01 7.71
N ILE A 140 -2.70 19.64 7.40
CA ILE A 140 -2.14 18.31 7.73
C ILE A 140 -2.08 18.12 9.25
N ALA A 141 -1.71 19.14 10.03
CA ALA A 141 -1.71 19.03 11.48
C ALA A 141 -3.11 18.78 12.08
N GLN A 142 -4.18 19.26 11.44
CA GLN A 142 -5.56 18.97 11.86
C GLN A 142 -5.95 17.54 11.45
N GLU A 143 -5.54 17.09 10.29
CA GLU A 143 -5.76 15.72 9.82
C GLU A 143 -5.08 14.70 10.74
N LEU A 144 -3.82 14.91 11.08
CA LEU A 144 -3.08 14.04 12.01
C LEU A 144 -3.79 13.95 13.37
N LYS A 145 -4.30 15.06 13.91
CA LYS A 145 -5.06 15.03 15.15
C LYS A 145 -6.36 14.25 15.04
N MET A 146 -7.01 14.25 13.89
CA MET A 146 -8.20 13.43 13.65
C MET A 146 -7.86 11.94 13.70
N TYR A 147 -6.72 11.52 13.11
CA TYR A 147 -6.27 10.13 13.19
C TYR A 147 -5.80 9.72 14.59
N GLU A 148 -5.31 10.66 15.43
CA GLU A 148 -4.96 10.38 16.84
C GLU A 148 -6.16 9.96 17.69
N ASP A 149 -7.39 10.29 17.28
CA ASP A 149 -8.65 9.93 17.92
C ASP A 149 -9.37 8.76 17.20
N GLU A 150 -8.85 8.29 16.07
CA GLU A 150 -9.45 7.18 15.32
C GLU A 150 -8.89 5.84 15.82
N PRO A 151 -9.73 4.94 16.41
CA PRO A 151 -9.27 3.77 17.12
C PRO A 151 -8.46 2.78 16.27
N ASN A 152 -8.86 2.55 15.00
CA ASN A 152 -8.16 1.63 14.12
C ASN A 152 -6.76 2.16 13.81
N SER A 153 -6.64 3.45 13.47
CA SER A 153 -5.35 4.10 13.20
C SER A 153 -4.44 4.04 14.41
N VAL A 154 -4.98 4.34 15.60
CA VAL A 154 -4.22 4.26 16.85
C VAL A 154 -3.72 2.85 17.12
N ALA A 155 -4.58 1.84 16.99
CA ALA A 155 -4.22 0.45 17.21
C ALA A 155 -3.14 0.01 16.20
N TYR A 156 -3.33 0.32 14.93
CA TYR A 156 -2.40 0.00 13.85
C TYR A 156 -1.01 0.62 14.05
N TYR A 157 -0.92 1.94 14.25
CA TYR A 157 0.38 2.58 14.46
C TYR A 157 1.03 2.22 15.78
N ASN A 158 0.26 1.88 16.81
CA ASN A 158 0.85 1.39 18.06
C ASN A 158 1.49 0.00 17.87
N VAL A 159 0.86 -0.92 17.10
CA VAL A 159 1.51 -2.22 16.84
C VAL A 159 2.77 -2.05 16.01
N LEU A 160 2.80 -1.14 15.03
CA LEU A 160 4.02 -0.81 14.30
C LEU A 160 5.11 -0.22 15.23
N ARG A 161 4.77 0.70 16.14
CA ARG A 161 5.68 1.26 17.15
C ARG A 161 6.17 0.21 18.15
N ALA A 162 5.40 -0.83 18.39
CA ALA A 162 5.83 -1.95 19.24
C ALA A 162 6.75 -2.92 18.49
N MET A 163 6.56 -3.11 17.19
CA MET A 163 7.40 -3.99 16.37
C MET A 163 8.73 -3.34 15.97
N TYR A 164 8.69 -2.08 15.50
CA TYR A 164 9.85 -1.45 14.84
C TYR A 164 10.60 -0.48 15.75
N ASN A 165 11.94 -0.63 15.78
CA ASN A 165 12.85 0.20 16.58
C ASN A 165 13.33 1.43 15.76
N ASN A 166 13.88 1.18 14.59
CA ASN A 166 14.60 2.16 13.78
C ASN A 166 13.91 2.45 12.45
N PHE A 167 13.11 1.51 11.98
CA PHE A 167 12.49 1.60 10.66
C PHE A 167 11.33 2.60 10.69
N PRO A 168 11.18 3.44 9.65
CA PRO A 168 10.19 4.53 9.63
C PRO A 168 8.72 4.11 9.73
N LEU A 169 8.40 2.82 9.66
CA LEU A 169 7.05 2.30 9.91
C LEU A 169 6.52 2.61 11.32
N ASN A 170 7.40 2.92 12.28
CA ASN A 170 7.01 3.32 13.62
C ASN A 170 6.46 4.76 13.71
N VAL A 171 6.45 5.49 12.59
CA VAL A 171 5.88 6.83 12.44
C VAL A 171 4.69 6.78 11.48
N ASP A 172 3.67 7.57 11.73
CA ASP A 172 2.53 7.73 10.82
C ASP A 172 2.98 8.19 9.42
N ILE A 173 2.31 7.74 8.36
CA ILE A 173 2.59 8.16 6.97
C ILE A 173 2.56 9.68 6.84
N GLY A 174 1.62 10.34 7.51
CA GLY A 174 1.53 11.80 7.59
C GLY A 174 2.59 12.46 8.48
N GLY A 175 3.43 11.67 9.16
CA GLY A 175 4.42 12.17 10.09
C GLY A 175 3.85 12.48 11.48
N THR A 176 4.40 13.50 12.11
CA THR A 176 3.92 14.07 13.37
C THR A 176 3.63 15.56 13.19
N VAL A 177 2.79 16.13 14.04
CA VAL A 177 2.55 17.59 14.02
C VAL A 177 3.86 18.35 14.09
N GLU A 178 4.82 17.88 14.90
CA GLU A 178 6.13 18.50 15.05
C GLU A 178 6.97 18.41 13.76
N SER A 179 7.03 17.24 13.11
CA SER A 179 7.79 17.07 11.86
C SER A 179 7.19 17.88 10.70
N VAL A 180 5.86 17.90 10.59
CA VAL A 180 5.14 18.66 9.56
C VAL A 180 5.45 20.17 9.64
N TYR A 181 5.53 20.74 10.85
CA TYR A 181 5.88 22.15 10.99
C TYR A 181 7.32 22.51 10.61
N LYS A 182 8.23 21.54 10.53
CA LYS A 182 9.63 21.74 10.09
C LYS A 182 9.83 21.63 8.58
N ILE A 183 8.85 21.07 7.86
CA ILE A 183 8.92 20.93 6.41
C ILE A 183 8.94 22.31 5.76
N ASP A 184 9.87 22.55 4.85
CA ASP A 184 9.98 23.76 4.05
C ASP A 184 9.89 23.45 2.54
N LYS A 185 9.78 24.48 1.73
CA LYS A 185 9.65 24.33 0.27
C LYS A 185 10.91 23.78 -0.38
N GLU A 186 12.08 24.05 0.17
CA GLU A 186 13.37 23.58 -0.30
C GLU A 186 13.44 22.04 -0.18
N ALA A 187 13.07 21.49 0.97
CA ALA A 187 12.97 20.05 1.19
C ALA A 187 11.92 19.41 0.26
N LEU A 188 10.75 20.06 0.08
CA LEU A 188 9.73 19.58 -0.86
C LEU A 188 10.24 19.53 -2.30
N TYR A 189 10.95 20.56 -2.79
CA TYR A 189 11.57 20.54 -4.12
C TYR A 189 12.68 19.50 -4.24
N SER A 190 13.51 19.28 -3.22
CA SER A 190 14.54 18.24 -3.23
C SER A 190 13.91 16.83 -3.34
N CYS A 191 12.88 16.54 -2.55
CA CYS A 191 12.13 15.29 -2.64
C CYS A 191 11.45 15.14 -4.00
N TYR A 192 10.76 16.18 -4.46
CA TYR A 192 10.09 16.15 -5.75
C TYR A 192 11.08 15.87 -6.89
N ASN A 193 12.17 16.63 -6.98
CA ASN A 193 13.16 16.46 -8.05
C ASN A 193 13.81 15.08 -8.02
N THR A 194 13.99 14.49 -6.85
CA THR A 194 14.60 13.17 -6.70
C THR A 194 13.64 12.05 -7.04
N PHE A 195 12.43 12.06 -6.50
CA PHE A 195 11.53 10.92 -6.58
C PHE A 195 10.50 11.01 -7.72
N TYR A 196 10.11 12.23 -8.13
CA TYR A 196 9.19 12.44 -9.25
C TYR A 196 9.93 12.55 -10.59
N ASN A 197 10.98 11.76 -10.73
CA ASN A 197 11.69 11.61 -12.00
C ASN A 197 11.14 10.41 -12.78
N PRO A 198 11.06 10.48 -14.11
CA PRO A 198 10.39 9.47 -14.93
C PRO A 198 10.88 8.03 -14.70
N ALA A 199 12.17 7.80 -14.41
CA ALA A 199 12.70 6.47 -14.17
C ALA A 199 12.18 5.83 -12.88
N ASN A 200 11.74 6.65 -11.91
CA ASN A 200 11.15 6.24 -10.66
C ASN A 200 9.60 6.24 -10.67
N MET A 201 8.99 6.62 -11.80
CA MET A 201 7.54 6.80 -11.92
C MET A 201 6.88 5.80 -12.85
N PHE A 202 5.56 5.70 -12.75
CA PHE A 202 4.75 4.82 -13.58
C PHE A 202 3.39 5.45 -13.90
N VAL A 203 2.86 5.11 -15.09
CA VAL A 203 1.47 5.42 -15.51
C VAL A 203 0.72 4.11 -15.67
N ILE A 204 -0.51 4.05 -15.14
CA ILE A 204 -1.43 2.92 -15.31
C ILE A 204 -2.72 3.45 -15.93
N ILE A 205 -3.13 2.84 -17.04
CA ILE A 205 -4.39 3.16 -17.74
C ILE A 205 -5.22 1.88 -17.81
N ILE A 206 -6.48 1.94 -17.34
CA ILE A 206 -7.40 0.81 -17.37
C ILE A 206 -8.75 1.26 -17.94
N GLY A 207 -9.30 0.52 -18.90
CA GLY A 207 -10.59 0.79 -19.49
C GLY A 207 -10.68 0.47 -20.97
N ASP A 208 -11.79 0.85 -21.61
CA ASP A 208 -11.99 0.68 -23.05
C ASP A 208 -11.16 1.71 -23.82
N VAL A 209 -9.89 1.37 -24.05
CA VAL A 209 -8.88 2.23 -24.69
C VAL A 209 -8.09 1.45 -25.74
N ASP A 210 -7.62 2.16 -26.76
CA ASP A 210 -6.67 1.62 -27.72
C ASP A 210 -5.25 1.71 -27.14
N VAL A 211 -4.57 0.58 -27.01
CA VAL A 211 -3.28 0.45 -26.37
C VAL A 211 -2.20 1.31 -27.03
N GLU A 212 -2.07 1.21 -28.35
CA GLU A 212 -1.02 1.90 -29.11
C GLU A 212 -1.20 3.42 -29.07
N ASN A 213 -2.44 3.89 -29.25
CA ASN A 213 -2.76 5.30 -29.20
C ASN A 213 -2.57 5.87 -27.79
N THR A 214 -2.95 5.12 -26.76
CA THR A 214 -2.78 5.52 -25.35
C THR A 214 -1.30 5.67 -25.00
N ILE A 215 -0.48 4.68 -25.31
CA ILE A 215 0.98 4.75 -25.06
C ILE A 215 1.61 5.90 -25.82
N LYS A 216 1.23 6.09 -27.09
CA LYS A 216 1.71 7.20 -27.92
C LYS A 216 1.29 8.56 -27.36
N HIS A 217 0.06 8.67 -26.83
CA HIS A 217 -0.43 9.90 -26.20
C HIS A 217 0.45 10.28 -25.01
N VAL A 218 0.70 9.35 -24.08
CA VAL A 218 1.57 9.56 -22.92
C VAL A 218 3.00 9.90 -23.37
N ASP A 219 3.57 9.18 -24.33
CA ASP A 219 4.92 9.43 -24.86
C ASP A 219 5.06 10.84 -25.48
N ASN A 220 4.06 11.27 -26.25
CA ASN A 220 4.03 12.61 -26.86
C ASN A 220 3.94 13.72 -25.81
N PHE A 221 3.19 13.51 -24.73
CA PHE A 221 3.12 14.46 -23.62
C PHE A 221 4.52 14.75 -23.05
N PHE A 222 5.31 13.70 -22.75
CA PHE A 222 6.65 13.88 -22.21
C PHE A 222 7.67 14.37 -23.22
N LYS A 223 7.55 14.01 -24.50
CA LYS A 223 8.43 14.52 -25.57
C LYS A 223 8.27 16.03 -25.82
N SER A 224 7.11 16.59 -25.53
CA SER A 224 6.84 18.03 -25.67
C SER A 224 7.42 18.86 -24.53
N ARG A 225 7.89 18.22 -23.45
CA ARG A 225 8.42 18.88 -22.25
C ARG A 225 9.93 18.80 -22.18
N GLN A 226 10.53 19.78 -21.49
CA GLN A 226 11.96 19.73 -21.20
C GLN A 226 12.26 18.55 -20.28
N GLN A 227 13.19 17.69 -20.68
CA GLN A 227 13.56 16.53 -19.87
C GLN A 227 14.16 16.99 -18.53
N THR A 228 13.59 16.55 -17.42
CA THR A 228 14.20 16.61 -16.10
C THR A 228 15.30 15.55 -15.99
N LYS A 229 16.26 15.76 -15.09
CA LYS A 229 17.23 14.70 -14.76
C LYS A 229 16.46 13.43 -14.39
N SER A 230 16.82 12.33 -15.03
CA SER A 230 16.24 11.02 -14.75
C SER A 230 17.37 10.08 -14.33
N GLY A 231 17.16 9.31 -13.29
CA GLY A 231 18.15 8.37 -12.76
C GLY A 231 17.58 7.49 -11.65
N GLU A 232 18.35 6.50 -11.27
CA GLU A 232 18.03 5.66 -10.13
C GLU A 232 18.12 6.47 -8.83
N VAL A 233 17.22 6.21 -7.90
CA VAL A 233 17.18 6.85 -6.60
C VAL A 233 17.96 6.00 -5.61
N GLU A 234 19.00 6.58 -5.00
CA GLU A 234 19.76 5.93 -3.93
C GLU A 234 19.15 6.27 -2.57
N ARG A 235 18.69 5.23 -1.85
CA ARG A 235 18.01 5.31 -0.54
C ARG A 235 18.89 4.73 0.55
N PHE A 236 18.81 5.28 1.75
CA PHE A 236 19.50 4.78 2.93
C PHE A 236 18.48 4.35 3.98
N ILE A 237 18.33 3.05 4.11
CA ILE A 237 17.44 2.44 5.08
C ILE A 237 18.24 2.06 6.32
N LYS A 238 17.74 2.44 7.49
CA LYS A 238 18.35 2.07 8.75
C LYS A 238 18.22 0.57 8.97
N THR A 239 19.30 -0.05 9.46
CA THR A 239 19.25 -1.44 9.87
C THR A 239 18.24 -1.60 11.01
N GLU A 240 17.29 -2.48 10.80
CA GLU A 240 16.25 -2.81 11.77
C GLU A 240 16.66 -4.10 12.53
N PRO A 241 16.69 -4.09 13.88
CA PRO A 241 16.95 -5.32 14.65
C PRO A 241 15.81 -6.32 14.48
N LYS A 242 16.11 -7.61 14.66
CA LYS A 242 15.08 -8.67 14.61
C LYS A 242 14.13 -8.61 15.80
N GLU A 243 14.62 -8.13 16.93
CA GLU A 243 13.87 -8.00 18.17
C GLU A 243 12.80 -6.89 18.02
N ILE A 244 11.66 -7.12 18.64
CA ILE A 244 10.60 -6.12 18.76
C ILE A 244 11.02 -4.97 19.70
N ALA A 245 10.50 -3.77 19.44
CA ALA A 245 10.81 -2.59 20.26
C ALA A 245 10.18 -2.66 21.65
N LYS A 246 8.93 -3.15 21.74
CA LYS A 246 8.18 -3.27 23.00
C LYS A 246 7.26 -4.49 22.93
N LYS A 247 7.05 -5.16 24.05
CA LYS A 247 6.10 -6.28 24.13
C LYS A 247 4.65 -5.81 24.11
N GLU A 248 4.37 -4.65 24.69
CA GLU A 248 3.01 -4.15 24.87
C GLU A 248 2.99 -2.63 24.83
N ILE A 249 1.98 -2.08 24.20
CA ILE A 249 1.60 -0.66 24.25
C ILE A 249 0.09 -0.61 24.51
N GLU A 250 -0.32 0.00 25.62
CA GLU A 250 -1.72 0.25 25.93
C GLU A 250 -2.02 1.75 25.77
N LYS A 251 -3.12 2.08 25.07
CA LYS A 251 -3.64 3.44 24.97
C LYS A 251 -5.12 3.44 25.30
N LYS A 252 -5.53 4.31 26.23
CA LYS A 252 -6.95 4.49 26.56
C LYS A 252 -7.60 5.49 25.63
N LEU A 253 -8.64 5.05 24.96
CA LEU A 253 -9.50 5.85 24.10
C LEU A 253 -10.94 5.75 24.56
N ASP A 254 -11.76 6.72 24.19
CA ASP A 254 -13.22 6.66 24.45
C ASP A 254 -13.89 5.82 23.35
N VAL A 255 -13.79 4.51 23.50
CA VAL A 255 -14.31 3.53 22.53
C VAL A 255 -15.35 2.62 23.17
N TYR A 256 -16.30 2.17 22.36
CA TYR A 256 -17.34 1.25 22.83
C TYR A 256 -16.79 -0.15 23.17
N MET A 257 -15.77 -0.60 22.43
CA MET A 257 -15.09 -1.88 22.63
C MET A 257 -13.59 -1.73 22.47
N PRO A 258 -12.80 -2.40 23.32
CA PRO A 258 -11.34 -2.49 23.15
C PRO A 258 -10.93 -3.14 21.84
N TYR A 259 -9.85 -2.64 21.28
CA TYR A 259 -9.16 -3.16 20.11
C TYR A 259 -7.92 -3.94 20.54
N ILE A 260 -7.68 -5.08 19.92
CA ILE A 260 -6.54 -5.94 20.17
C ILE A 260 -5.78 -6.07 18.85
N CYS A 261 -4.51 -5.72 18.86
CA CYS A 261 -3.61 -5.96 17.72
C CYS A 261 -2.42 -6.78 18.19
N MET A 262 -2.17 -7.89 17.51
CA MET A 262 -0.99 -8.74 17.76
C MET A 262 -0.09 -8.66 16.52
N GLY A 263 1.11 -8.13 16.67
CA GLY A 263 2.08 -7.95 15.59
C GLY A 263 3.19 -8.99 15.61
N PHE A 264 3.46 -9.58 14.46
CA PHE A 264 4.53 -10.56 14.24
C PHE A 264 5.48 -10.01 13.20
N LYS A 265 6.70 -9.68 13.62
CA LYS A 265 7.73 -9.14 12.76
C LYS A 265 8.46 -10.27 12.03
N HIS A 266 8.66 -10.10 10.73
CA HIS A 266 9.29 -11.10 9.87
C HIS A 266 10.60 -10.58 9.26
N GLU A 267 11.40 -11.51 8.75
CA GLU A 267 12.43 -11.15 7.78
C GLU A 267 11.75 -10.80 6.46
N LYS A 268 12.31 -9.82 5.75
CA LYS A 268 11.80 -9.45 4.42
C LYS A 268 11.99 -10.60 3.43
N HIS A 269 11.03 -10.75 2.58
CA HIS A 269 11.10 -11.59 1.39
C HIS A 269 10.97 -10.72 0.15
N GLU A 270 11.42 -11.20 -0.99
CA GLU A 270 11.36 -10.45 -2.25
C GLU A 270 10.64 -11.28 -3.33
N GLY A 271 10.02 -10.58 -4.26
CA GLY A 271 9.42 -11.18 -5.43
C GLY A 271 8.37 -12.24 -5.11
N LYS A 272 8.51 -13.41 -5.72
CA LYS A 272 7.53 -14.50 -5.62
C LYS A 272 7.36 -15.05 -4.20
N ASP A 273 8.40 -15.06 -3.40
CA ASP A 273 8.33 -15.55 -2.01
C ASP A 273 7.49 -14.61 -1.16
N ASN A 274 7.59 -13.30 -1.40
CA ASN A 274 6.77 -12.32 -0.72
C ASN A 274 5.28 -12.44 -1.11
N ILE A 275 4.98 -12.58 -2.40
CA ILE A 275 3.62 -12.85 -2.90
C ILE A 275 3.08 -14.14 -2.28
N LYS A 276 3.90 -15.20 -2.22
CA LYS A 276 3.51 -16.46 -1.61
C LYS A 276 3.12 -16.28 -0.14
N ASN A 277 3.88 -15.51 0.62
CA ASN A 277 3.59 -15.24 2.03
C ASN A 277 2.30 -14.44 2.21
N THR A 278 2.05 -13.44 1.37
CA THR A 278 0.77 -12.70 1.36
C THR A 278 -0.40 -13.67 1.18
N LEU A 279 -0.34 -14.53 0.16
CA LEU A 279 -1.37 -15.52 -0.12
C LEU A 279 -1.54 -16.55 1.01
N ILE A 280 -0.45 -16.99 1.63
CA ILE A 280 -0.51 -17.90 2.78
C ILE A 280 -1.25 -17.24 3.95
N VAL A 281 -0.99 -15.97 4.25
CA VAL A 281 -1.67 -15.27 5.35
C VAL A 281 -3.14 -15.04 5.03
N ASP A 282 -3.50 -14.77 3.77
CA ASP A 282 -4.91 -14.73 3.34
C ASP A 282 -5.61 -16.08 3.58
N LEU A 283 -4.94 -17.20 3.27
CA LEU A 283 -5.47 -18.52 3.57
C LEU A 283 -5.59 -18.77 5.08
N ILE A 284 -4.61 -18.35 5.89
CA ILE A 284 -4.66 -18.41 7.35
C ILE A 284 -5.85 -17.61 7.88
N ASN A 285 -6.10 -16.42 7.34
CA ASN A 285 -7.26 -15.62 7.69
C ASN A 285 -8.56 -16.40 7.50
N ASP A 286 -8.73 -16.97 6.32
CA ASP A 286 -9.94 -17.73 5.99
C ASP A 286 -10.11 -18.99 6.83
N ILE A 287 -9.04 -19.76 7.04
CA ILE A 287 -9.06 -21.04 7.76
C ILE A 287 -9.22 -20.86 9.26
N CYS A 288 -8.54 -19.85 9.83
CA CYS A 288 -8.35 -19.74 11.27
C CYS A 288 -9.22 -18.67 11.94
N PHE A 289 -9.49 -17.55 11.26
CA PHE A 289 -10.04 -16.34 11.88
C PHE A 289 -11.35 -15.84 11.27
N SER A 290 -11.67 -16.27 10.05
CA SER A 290 -12.93 -15.91 9.39
C SER A 290 -14.15 -16.63 9.99
N SER A 291 -15.34 -16.26 9.54
CA SER A 291 -16.60 -16.91 9.92
C SER A 291 -16.72 -18.40 9.52
N LEU A 292 -15.78 -18.90 8.73
CA LEU A 292 -15.70 -20.33 8.37
C LEU A 292 -15.01 -21.18 9.44
N SER A 293 -14.27 -20.54 10.36
CA SER A 293 -13.44 -21.26 11.34
C SER A 293 -14.26 -21.72 12.56
N LYS A 294 -13.95 -22.92 13.05
CA LYS A 294 -14.51 -23.41 14.32
C LYS A 294 -14.08 -22.54 15.50
N PHE A 295 -12.88 -21.98 15.43
CA PHE A 295 -12.38 -21.09 16.48
C PHE A 295 -13.22 -19.80 16.55
N TYR A 296 -13.56 -19.21 15.40
CA TYR A 296 -14.51 -18.10 15.38
C TYR A 296 -15.84 -18.48 15.99
N GLU A 297 -16.43 -19.63 15.63
CA GLU A 297 -17.69 -20.08 16.16
C GLU A 297 -17.65 -20.26 17.69
N GLU A 298 -16.58 -20.84 18.23
CA GLU A 298 -16.37 -20.99 19.68
C GLU A 298 -16.28 -19.63 20.37
N MET A 299 -15.51 -18.69 19.85
CA MET A 299 -15.31 -17.35 20.39
C MET A 299 -16.61 -16.52 20.35
N TYR A 300 -17.37 -16.62 19.25
CA TYR A 300 -18.65 -15.95 19.07
C TYR A 300 -19.72 -16.51 20.03
N ASN A 301 -19.87 -17.83 20.11
CA ASN A 301 -20.84 -18.48 21.00
C ASN A 301 -20.53 -18.23 22.49
N SER A 302 -19.26 -18.07 22.85
CA SER A 302 -18.81 -17.69 24.19
C SER A 302 -18.93 -16.19 24.48
N GLN A 303 -19.43 -15.41 23.53
CA GLN A 303 -19.57 -13.95 23.62
C GLN A 303 -18.23 -13.26 23.97
N ILE A 304 -17.13 -13.78 23.46
CA ILE A 304 -15.80 -13.16 23.56
C ILE A 304 -15.64 -12.14 22.46
N ILE A 305 -16.03 -12.50 21.23
CA ILE A 305 -16.04 -11.59 20.07
C ILE A 305 -17.45 -11.45 19.49
N THR A 306 -17.69 -10.40 18.72
CA THR A 306 -18.97 -10.13 18.03
C THR A 306 -18.84 -10.17 16.51
N GLU A 307 -17.64 -10.14 16.02
CA GLU A 307 -17.29 -10.14 14.58
C GLU A 307 -16.04 -10.99 14.33
N PRO A 308 -15.79 -11.44 13.09
CA PRO A 308 -14.58 -12.17 12.77
C PRO A 308 -13.31 -11.36 13.08
N MET A 309 -12.29 -12.05 13.54
CA MET A 309 -10.93 -11.50 13.61
C MET A 309 -10.34 -11.40 12.21
N GLN A 310 -9.31 -10.61 12.07
CA GLN A 310 -8.63 -10.41 10.79
C GLN A 310 -7.12 -10.52 10.97
N ILE A 311 -6.46 -11.27 10.11
CA ILE A 311 -5.00 -11.32 10.04
C ILE A 311 -4.56 -10.87 8.65
N THR A 312 -3.56 -9.97 8.62
CA THR A 312 -3.03 -9.40 7.37
C THR A 312 -1.52 -9.52 7.33
N TYR A 313 -0.97 -9.66 6.13
CA TYR A 313 0.47 -9.59 5.89
C TYR A 313 0.77 -8.31 5.13
N GLU A 314 1.72 -7.56 5.63
CA GLU A 314 2.20 -6.33 5.00
C GLU A 314 3.70 -6.43 4.77
N SER A 315 4.12 -5.99 3.60
CA SER A 315 5.52 -6.04 3.19
C SER A 315 5.85 -4.95 2.19
N GLY A 316 7.08 -4.53 2.21
CA GLY A 316 7.68 -3.60 1.25
C GLY A 316 9.10 -4.03 0.91
N ALA A 317 9.86 -3.12 0.31
CA ALA A 317 11.23 -3.43 -0.10
C ALA A 317 12.13 -3.90 1.05
N ASP A 318 11.89 -3.43 2.28
CA ASP A 318 12.79 -3.65 3.41
C ASP A 318 12.10 -4.05 4.71
N PHE A 319 10.82 -4.41 4.67
CA PHE A 319 10.07 -4.85 5.84
C PHE A 319 9.06 -5.94 5.48
N ALA A 320 8.71 -6.75 6.48
CA ALA A 320 7.56 -7.64 6.44
C ALA A 320 7.04 -7.88 7.85
N HIS A 321 5.73 -7.93 8.00
CA HIS A 321 5.08 -8.27 9.26
C HIS A 321 3.67 -8.81 9.03
N THR A 322 3.14 -9.45 10.05
CA THR A 322 1.75 -9.88 10.11
C THR A 322 1.08 -9.21 11.30
N ILE A 323 -0.15 -8.73 11.12
CA ILE A 323 -0.96 -8.15 12.20
C ILE A 323 -2.25 -8.93 12.30
N LEU A 324 -2.56 -9.46 13.49
CA LEU A 324 -3.85 -10.02 13.83
C LEU A 324 -4.64 -8.99 14.61
N PHE A 325 -5.85 -8.70 14.15
CA PHE A 325 -6.75 -7.71 14.71
C PHE A 325 -8.02 -8.37 15.24
N ALA A 326 -8.45 -7.96 16.44
CA ALA A 326 -9.68 -8.38 17.07
C ALA A 326 -10.33 -7.25 17.87
N VAL A 327 -11.63 -7.34 18.07
CA VAL A 327 -12.40 -6.40 18.90
C VAL A 327 -13.17 -7.17 19.95
N SER A 328 -12.96 -6.84 21.24
CA SER A 328 -13.57 -7.58 22.33
C SER A 328 -13.70 -6.79 23.64
N LYS A 329 -14.87 -6.84 24.26
CA LYS A 329 -15.03 -6.36 25.65
C LYS A 329 -14.25 -7.17 26.66
N LYS A 330 -14.01 -8.45 26.35
CA LYS A 330 -13.23 -9.38 27.16
C LYS A 330 -11.81 -9.51 26.60
N TYR A 331 -11.15 -8.39 26.36
CA TYR A 331 -9.89 -8.35 25.61
C TYR A 331 -8.80 -9.30 26.13
N LYS A 332 -8.63 -9.43 27.46
CA LYS A 332 -7.66 -10.37 28.05
C LYS A 332 -7.99 -11.84 27.77
N GLU A 333 -9.27 -12.21 27.94
CA GLU A 333 -9.74 -13.56 27.64
C GLU A 333 -9.62 -13.87 26.14
N CYS A 334 -9.91 -12.86 25.29
CA CYS A 334 -9.75 -12.96 23.86
C CYS A 334 -8.28 -13.22 23.46
N GLU A 335 -7.36 -12.46 24.01
CA GLU A 335 -5.93 -12.61 23.82
C GLU A 335 -5.42 -13.99 24.27
N GLU A 336 -5.80 -14.43 25.47
CA GLU A 336 -5.45 -15.76 25.98
C GLU A 336 -5.93 -16.87 25.04
N LYS A 337 -7.18 -16.75 24.55
CA LYS A 337 -7.76 -17.73 23.62
C LYS A 337 -7.08 -17.72 22.25
N ILE A 338 -6.70 -16.56 21.75
CA ILE A 338 -5.93 -16.46 20.49
C ILE A 338 -4.57 -17.17 20.66
N ASN A 339 -3.86 -16.90 21.75
CA ASN A 339 -2.58 -17.54 22.05
C ASN A 339 -2.69 -19.06 22.19
N GLU A 340 -3.70 -19.55 22.94
CA GLU A 340 -3.99 -20.99 23.05
C GLU A 340 -4.27 -21.62 21.68
N TYR A 341 -5.02 -20.92 20.82
CA TYR A 341 -5.35 -21.39 19.48
C TYR A 341 -4.12 -21.41 18.56
N LEU A 342 -3.31 -20.36 18.57
CA LEU A 342 -2.05 -20.33 17.82
C LEU A 342 -1.09 -21.44 18.25
N GLU A 343 -0.99 -21.73 19.55
CA GLU A 343 -0.22 -22.89 20.04
C GLU A 343 -0.77 -24.22 19.54
N LYS A 344 -2.09 -24.36 19.51
CA LYS A 344 -2.75 -25.58 19.03
C LYS A 344 -2.44 -25.80 17.57
N ILE A 345 -2.65 -24.81 16.69
CA ILE A 345 -2.44 -24.94 15.25
C ILE A 345 -0.95 -25.10 14.88
N ARG A 346 -0.02 -24.57 15.68
CA ARG A 346 1.42 -24.86 15.53
C ARG A 346 1.75 -26.34 15.74
N LYS A 347 1.03 -27.03 16.63
CA LYS A 347 1.26 -28.46 16.96
C LYS A 347 0.50 -29.41 16.03
N GLU A 348 -0.73 -29.06 15.68
CA GLU A 348 -1.66 -29.94 14.99
C GLU A 348 -1.74 -29.64 13.47
N GLY A 349 -1.30 -28.45 13.05
CA GLY A 349 -1.50 -27.91 11.71
C GLY A 349 -2.94 -27.43 11.51
N VAL A 350 -3.19 -26.79 10.36
CA VAL A 350 -4.54 -26.33 9.97
C VAL A 350 -5.40 -27.49 9.48
N ASP A 351 -6.72 -27.34 9.53
CA ASP A 351 -7.67 -28.33 9.00
C ASP A 351 -7.52 -28.45 7.48
N ARG A 352 -7.43 -29.70 6.98
CA ARG A 352 -7.20 -29.96 5.56
C ARG A 352 -8.40 -29.61 4.69
N GLU A 353 -9.60 -29.86 5.16
CA GLU A 353 -10.84 -29.56 4.40
C GLU A 353 -11.02 -28.05 4.29
N LEU A 354 -10.82 -27.31 5.38
CA LEU A 354 -10.86 -25.84 5.37
C LEU A 354 -9.74 -25.24 4.49
N PHE A 355 -8.55 -25.84 4.46
CA PHE A 355 -7.49 -25.40 3.54
C PHE A 355 -7.93 -25.49 2.07
N GLU A 356 -8.51 -26.63 1.65
CA GLU A 356 -8.98 -26.78 0.26
C GLU A 356 -10.13 -25.81 -0.06
N ILE A 357 -11.03 -25.57 0.88
CA ILE A 357 -12.12 -24.59 0.73
C ILE A 357 -11.56 -23.18 0.59
N ALA A 358 -10.68 -22.76 1.49
CA ALA A 358 -10.06 -21.43 1.48
C ALA A 358 -9.26 -21.18 0.20
N LYS A 359 -8.48 -22.18 -0.25
CA LYS A 359 -7.72 -22.11 -1.49
C LYS A 359 -8.61 -21.93 -2.71
N ASN A 360 -9.70 -22.72 -2.82
CA ASN A 360 -10.66 -22.58 -3.91
C ASN A 360 -11.40 -21.25 -3.88
N LYS A 361 -11.75 -20.76 -2.67
CA LYS A 361 -12.33 -19.42 -2.47
C LYS A 361 -11.38 -18.34 -2.98
N LYS A 362 -10.09 -18.36 -2.58
CA LYS A 362 -9.09 -17.39 -3.01
C LYS A 362 -8.91 -17.37 -4.53
N ILE A 363 -8.87 -18.53 -5.17
CA ILE A 363 -8.83 -18.64 -6.63
C ILE A 363 -10.08 -18.01 -7.28
N GLY A 364 -11.26 -18.25 -6.70
CA GLY A 364 -12.51 -17.64 -7.17
C GLY A 364 -12.53 -16.12 -6.99
N GLU A 365 -12.03 -15.60 -5.87
CA GLU A 365 -11.87 -14.17 -5.60
C GLU A 365 -10.95 -13.51 -6.63
N MET A 366 -9.81 -14.08 -6.93
CA MET A 366 -8.89 -13.57 -7.95
C MET A 366 -9.53 -13.46 -9.33
N ILE A 367 -10.40 -14.42 -9.70
CA ILE A 367 -11.14 -14.35 -10.97
C ILE A 367 -12.15 -13.20 -10.92
N TYR A 368 -12.87 -13.05 -9.82
CA TYR A 368 -13.83 -11.96 -9.63
C TYR A 368 -13.15 -10.59 -9.61
N ASP A 369 -12.03 -10.49 -8.89
CA ASP A 369 -11.23 -9.26 -8.75
C ASP A 369 -10.62 -8.79 -10.08
N SER A 370 -10.39 -9.71 -11.01
CA SER A 370 -9.92 -9.37 -12.34
C SER A 370 -10.91 -8.52 -13.15
N GLU A 371 -12.18 -8.49 -12.78
CA GLU A 371 -13.18 -7.60 -13.35
C GLU A 371 -13.14 -6.19 -12.71
N SER A 372 -12.55 -6.05 -11.54
CA SER A 372 -12.48 -4.79 -10.80
C SER A 372 -11.28 -3.94 -11.23
N VAL A 373 -11.58 -2.76 -11.79
CA VAL A 373 -10.54 -1.79 -12.17
C VAL A 373 -9.63 -1.44 -10.98
N MET A 374 -10.21 -1.36 -9.78
CA MET A 374 -9.47 -1.03 -8.55
C MET A 374 -8.58 -2.17 -8.06
N GLN A 375 -8.91 -3.43 -8.33
CA GLN A 375 -8.04 -4.57 -8.00
C GLN A 375 -6.90 -4.73 -9.02
N ILE A 376 -7.21 -4.53 -10.31
CA ILE A 376 -6.19 -4.60 -11.37
C ILE A 376 -5.06 -3.60 -11.12
N HIS A 377 -5.38 -2.36 -10.72
CA HIS A 377 -4.32 -1.38 -10.47
C HIS A 377 -3.43 -1.78 -9.29
N ARG A 378 -4.03 -2.32 -8.21
CA ARG A 378 -3.29 -2.83 -7.05
C ARG A 378 -2.32 -3.93 -7.48
N THR A 379 -2.80 -4.92 -8.22
CA THR A 379 -1.96 -6.01 -8.76
C THR A 379 -0.78 -5.47 -9.60
N ILE A 380 -1.00 -4.42 -10.42
CA ILE A 380 0.07 -3.79 -11.20
C ILE A 380 1.09 -3.09 -10.28
N ILE A 381 0.63 -2.33 -9.28
CA ILE A 381 1.53 -1.63 -8.33
C ILE A 381 2.32 -2.65 -7.51
N ASP A 382 1.67 -3.69 -6.98
CA ASP A 382 2.35 -4.75 -6.23
C ASP A 382 3.42 -5.44 -7.08
N SER A 383 3.12 -5.72 -8.36
CA SER A 383 4.11 -6.28 -9.30
C SER A 383 5.31 -5.37 -9.53
N LEU A 384 5.09 -4.04 -9.54
CA LEU A 384 6.17 -3.06 -9.66
C LEU A 384 7.06 -3.03 -8.43
N ILE A 385 6.48 -3.04 -7.24
CA ILE A 385 7.19 -3.01 -5.95
C ILE A 385 7.94 -4.31 -5.75
N GLN A 386 7.29 -5.46 -6.01
CA GLN A 386 7.87 -6.79 -5.87
C GLN A 386 8.78 -7.19 -7.04
N LYS A 387 8.82 -6.41 -8.11
CA LYS A 387 9.59 -6.71 -9.36
C LYS A 387 9.23 -8.06 -9.96
N THR A 388 7.94 -8.37 -10.01
CA THR A 388 7.38 -9.62 -10.54
C THR A 388 6.51 -9.36 -11.76
N ASP A 389 6.01 -10.44 -12.37
CA ASP A 389 4.97 -10.35 -13.40
C ASP A 389 3.62 -9.97 -12.76
N VAL A 390 2.78 -9.21 -13.48
CA VAL A 390 1.51 -8.66 -12.96
C VAL A 390 0.57 -9.75 -12.47
N PHE A 391 0.53 -10.91 -13.13
CA PHE A 391 -0.39 -12.00 -12.80
C PHE A 391 0.29 -13.16 -12.07
N GLU A 392 1.42 -12.93 -11.42
CA GLU A 392 2.18 -13.99 -10.73
C GLU A 392 1.41 -14.61 -9.57
N GLU A 393 0.57 -13.85 -8.86
CA GLU A 393 -0.28 -14.37 -7.78
C GLU A 393 -1.15 -15.53 -8.21
N ALA A 394 -1.76 -15.45 -9.40
CA ALA A 394 -2.61 -16.49 -9.94
C ALA A 394 -1.88 -17.83 -10.19
N ASN A 395 -0.59 -17.75 -10.47
CA ASN A 395 0.27 -18.92 -10.64
C ASN A 395 0.70 -19.51 -9.29
N ILE A 396 1.02 -18.63 -8.34
CA ILE A 396 1.54 -19.02 -7.02
C ILE A 396 0.45 -19.68 -6.17
N VAL A 397 -0.79 -19.15 -6.15
CA VAL A 397 -1.86 -19.67 -5.29
C VAL A 397 -2.14 -21.15 -5.56
N GLU A 398 -2.07 -21.59 -6.83
CA GLU A 398 -2.26 -23.00 -7.18
C GLU A 398 -1.18 -23.92 -6.62
N GLN A 399 0.03 -23.41 -6.43
CA GLN A 399 1.17 -24.17 -5.94
C GLN A 399 1.25 -24.23 -4.42
N ILE A 400 0.54 -23.35 -3.70
CA ILE A 400 0.51 -23.36 -2.24
C ILE A 400 -0.09 -24.67 -1.73
N THR A 401 0.63 -25.32 -0.83
CA THR A 401 0.23 -26.54 -0.15
C THR A 401 -0.16 -26.26 1.30
N LYS A 402 -0.93 -27.18 1.91
CA LYS A 402 -1.21 -27.13 3.35
C LYS A 402 0.09 -27.05 4.18
N GLN A 403 1.14 -27.76 3.74
CA GLN A 403 2.42 -27.77 4.43
C GLN A 403 3.08 -26.38 4.41
N ASP A 404 2.91 -25.59 3.34
CA ASP A 404 3.41 -24.21 3.30
C ASP A 404 2.72 -23.35 4.35
N VAL A 405 1.40 -23.52 4.51
CA VAL A 405 0.61 -22.81 5.53
C VAL A 405 1.05 -23.22 6.95
N ASP A 406 1.18 -24.53 7.20
CA ASP A 406 1.63 -25.04 8.50
C ASP A 406 3.04 -24.53 8.84
N ASN A 407 3.95 -24.55 7.87
CA ASN A 407 5.32 -24.06 8.05
C ASN A 407 5.34 -22.56 8.39
N PHE A 408 4.53 -21.74 7.69
CA PHE A 408 4.45 -20.31 7.98
C PHE A 408 3.97 -20.06 9.41
N ILE A 409 2.94 -20.76 9.86
CA ILE A 409 2.42 -20.63 11.24
C ILE A 409 3.50 -21.01 12.27
N ILE A 410 4.24 -22.10 12.03
CA ILE A 410 5.32 -22.56 12.92
C ILE A 410 6.47 -21.56 12.95
N GLU A 411 6.82 -20.98 11.81
CA GLU A 411 8.00 -20.12 11.70
C GLU A 411 7.73 -18.71 12.18
N TYR A 412 6.59 -18.14 11.83
CA TYR A 412 6.33 -16.71 11.94
C TYR A 412 5.28 -16.32 12.99
N LEU A 413 4.28 -17.14 13.29
CA LEU A 413 3.27 -16.80 14.28
C LEU A 413 3.64 -17.35 15.66
N LYS A 414 4.72 -16.83 16.27
CA LYS A 414 5.28 -17.26 17.55
C LYS A 414 4.93 -16.30 18.69
N GLU A 415 5.22 -16.72 19.94
CA GLU A 415 4.99 -15.94 21.16
C GLU A 415 5.80 -14.63 21.26
N GLU A 416 6.82 -14.43 20.43
CA GLU A 416 7.65 -13.23 20.40
C GLU A 416 6.97 -12.08 19.61
N CYS A 417 5.65 -11.99 19.71
CA CYS A 417 4.89 -10.90 19.14
C CYS A 417 4.73 -9.76 20.13
N CYS A 418 4.52 -8.56 19.62
CA CYS A 418 4.04 -7.44 20.42
C CYS A 418 2.51 -7.47 20.50
N GLN A 419 1.98 -7.09 21.64
CA GLN A 419 0.54 -7.05 21.91
C GLN A 419 0.12 -5.63 22.17
N LEU A 420 -1.15 -5.35 21.84
CA LEU A 420 -1.79 -4.07 22.08
C LEU A 420 -3.20 -4.26 22.57
N SER A 421 -3.55 -3.51 23.57
CA SER A 421 -4.93 -3.39 24.05
C SER A 421 -5.32 -1.91 24.21
#